data_0c5ea83f3045b97124f25adcfa1ec13d
#
_entry.id   0c5ea83f3045b97124f25adcfa1ec13d
#
_cell.length_a   1.000
_cell.length_b   1.000
_cell.length_c   1.000
_cell.angle_alpha   90.00
_cell.angle_beta   90.00
_cell.angle_gamma   90.00
#
_symmetry.space_group_name_H-M   'P 1'
#
loop_
_entity.id
_entity.type
_entity.pdbx_description
1 polymer ?
#
loop_
_entity_poly.entity_id
_entity_poly.type
_entity_poly.pdbx_seq_one_letter_code
_entity_poly.pdbx_strand_id
1 'polypeptide(L)'
;TDVDPDNGCMSYLPCSHKIGYAIRKAIFEKHIDYQPYWSLKDVKKIVLNNRKYFENYFKTPEIIENFTKQSEIIERDTNKKEFGYSAKAGSAIIFDEGGIHKGSRPQKNDRMVLRYLYSKLN
;
A
#
# COMPACT_ATOMS: atom_id res chain seq x y z
N THR A 1 -20.55 6.45 8.40
CA THR A 1 -20.28 7.71 7.66
C THR A 1 -19.89 7.39 6.23
N ASP A 2 -20.39 8.16 5.25
CA ASP A 2 -19.91 8.07 3.88
C ASP A 2 -18.48 8.60 3.81
N VAL A 3 -17.65 7.96 3.00
CA VAL A 3 -16.26 8.37 2.78
C VAL A 3 -15.97 8.58 1.31
N ASP A 4 -15.20 9.62 1.01
CA ASP A 4 -14.71 9.97 -0.32
C ASP A 4 -13.30 10.57 -0.22
N PRO A 5 -12.64 10.94 -1.32
CA PRO A 5 -11.30 11.52 -1.28
C PRO A 5 -11.17 12.75 -0.39
N ASP A 6 -12.23 13.57 -0.29
CA ASP A 6 -12.24 14.77 0.55
C ASP A 6 -12.71 14.50 1.97
N ASN A 7 -13.24 13.32 2.25
CA ASN A 7 -13.78 12.95 3.55
C ASN A 7 -13.17 11.66 4.12
N GLY A 8 -11.88 11.49 3.95
CA GLY A 8 -11.12 10.49 4.69
C GLY A 8 -11.22 9.08 4.17
N CYS A 9 -11.41 8.87 2.86
CA CYS A 9 -11.36 7.53 2.30
C CYS A 9 -9.98 6.88 2.49
N MET A 10 -9.97 5.56 2.48
CA MET A 10 -8.73 4.80 2.45
C MET A 10 -8.19 4.73 1.02
N SER A 11 -6.89 4.85 0.86
CA SER A 11 -6.19 4.53 -0.39
C SER A 11 -5.39 3.25 -0.21
N TYR A 12 -5.42 2.40 -1.20
CA TYR A 12 -4.70 1.13 -1.21
C TYR A 12 -4.12 0.85 -2.59
N LEU A 13 -2.86 0.50 -2.65
CA LEU A 13 -2.19 0.15 -3.90
C LEU A 13 -2.45 -1.33 -4.22
N PRO A 14 -3.21 -1.66 -5.29
CA PRO A 14 -3.55 -3.04 -5.61
C PRO A 14 -2.32 -3.93 -5.74
N CYS A 15 -2.40 -5.14 -5.21
CA CYS A 15 -1.33 -6.16 -5.23
C CYS A 15 -0.03 -5.79 -4.49
N SER A 16 0.03 -4.64 -3.84
CA SER A 16 1.23 -4.18 -3.15
C SER A 16 1.61 -5.02 -1.91
N HIS A 17 0.70 -5.85 -1.41
CA HIS A 17 1.02 -6.83 -0.37
C HIS A 17 2.16 -7.78 -0.80
N LYS A 18 2.24 -8.13 -2.08
CA LYS A 18 3.34 -8.93 -2.62
C LYS A 18 4.69 -8.25 -2.44
N ILE A 19 4.75 -6.94 -2.71
CA ILE A 19 5.94 -6.12 -2.47
C ILE A 19 6.26 -6.07 -0.96
N GLY A 20 5.27 -5.84 -0.12
CA GLY A 20 5.44 -5.82 1.33
C GLY A 20 6.02 -7.11 1.89
N TYR A 21 5.51 -8.24 1.47
CA TYR A 21 6.06 -9.55 1.90
C TYR A 21 7.47 -9.80 1.40
N ALA A 22 7.78 -9.43 0.15
CA ALA A 22 9.12 -9.57 -0.40
C ALA A 22 10.13 -8.69 0.36
N ILE A 23 9.76 -7.46 0.72
CA ILE A 23 10.61 -6.57 1.53
C ILE A 23 10.85 -7.18 2.92
N ARG A 24 9.82 -7.70 3.58
CA ARG A 24 9.97 -8.36 4.89
C ARG A 24 10.96 -9.53 4.82
N LYS A 25 10.86 -10.34 3.77
CA LYS A 25 11.81 -11.43 3.55
C LYS A 25 13.22 -10.91 3.32
N ALA A 26 13.39 -9.87 2.51
CA ALA A 26 14.69 -9.25 2.24
C ALA A 26 15.32 -8.69 3.53
N ILE A 27 14.53 -8.10 4.41
CA ILE A 27 14.99 -7.65 5.73
C ILE A 27 15.42 -8.84 6.59
N PHE A 28 14.62 -9.88 6.64
CA PHE A 28 14.94 -11.10 7.40
C PHE A 28 16.24 -11.75 6.92
N GLU A 29 16.46 -11.79 5.61
CA GLU A 29 17.67 -12.31 4.98
C GLU A 29 18.84 -11.31 4.98
N LYS A 30 18.67 -10.14 5.60
CA LYS A 30 19.68 -9.07 5.72
C LYS A 30 20.16 -8.48 4.39
N HIS A 31 19.35 -8.54 3.36
CA HIS A 31 19.60 -7.84 2.10
C HIS A 31 19.21 -6.36 2.15
N ILE A 32 18.29 -6.01 3.03
CA ILE A 32 17.77 -4.67 3.23
C ILE A 32 17.71 -4.38 4.72
N ASP A 33 18.08 -3.16 5.11
CA ASP A 33 17.98 -2.74 6.49
C ASP A 33 16.53 -2.43 6.88
N TYR A 34 16.18 -2.77 8.12
CA TYR A 34 14.89 -2.43 8.69
C TYR A 34 14.77 -0.92 8.90
N GLN A 35 13.60 -0.38 8.61
CA GLN A 35 13.19 0.97 8.98
C GLN A 35 11.83 0.94 9.68
N PRO A 36 11.61 1.77 10.71
CA PRO A 36 10.33 1.78 11.44
C PRO A 36 9.18 2.38 10.63
N TYR A 37 9.48 3.19 9.63
CA TYR A 37 8.50 3.84 8.75
C TYR A 37 8.99 3.82 7.29
N TRP A 38 8.07 3.54 6.39
CA TRP A 38 8.32 3.47 4.96
C TRP A 38 7.33 4.34 4.20
N SER A 39 7.83 5.35 3.50
CA SER A 39 7.02 6.07 2.50
C SER A 39 6.96 5.26 1.20
N LEU A 40 5.99 5.57 0.33
CA LEU A 40 5.93 4.97 -1.01
C LEU A 40 7.23 5.21 -1.78
N LYS A 41 7.81 6.39 -1.64
CA LYS A 41 9.09 6.76 -2.26
C LYS A 41 10.24 5.88 -1.78
N ASP A 42 10.29 5.58 -0.48
CA ASP A 42 11.30 4.69 0.09
C ASP A 42 11.14 3.26 -0.44
N VAL A 43 9.92 2.76 -0.47
CA VAL A 43 9.62 1.42 -1.01
C VAL A 43 10.03 1.33 -2.49
N LYS A 44 9.66 2.33 -3.30
CA LYS A 44 10.05 2.39 -4.71
C LYS A 44 11.57 2.38 -4.89
N LYS A 45 12.27 3.22 -4.14
CA LYS A 45 13.74 3.31 -4.18
C LYS A 45 14.39 1.97 -3.84
N ILE A 46 13.94 1.32 -2.78
CA ILE A 46 14.50 0.03 -2.34
C ILE A 46 14.24 -1.07 -3.35
N VAL A 47 13.03 -1.15 -3.90
CA VAL A 47 12.69 -2.14 -4.92
C VAL A 47 13.56 -1.96 -6.16
N LEU A 48 13.73 -0.73 -6.64
CA LEU A 48 14.54 -0.44 -7.83
C LEU A 48 16.04 -0.66 -7.58
N ASN A 49 16.56 -0.29 -6.42
CA ASN A 49 17.96 -0.49 -6.08
C ASN A 49 18.33 -1.97 -5.86
N ASN A 50 17.35 -2.81 -5.54
CA ASN A 50 17.52 -4.25 -5.33
C ASN A 50 16.74 -5.07 -6.36
N ARG A 51 16.57 -4.56 -7.56
CA ARG A 51 15.71 -5.13 -8.61
C ARG A 51 16.01 -6.60 -8.88
N LYS A 52 17.27 -6.98 -8.96
CA LYS A 52 17.67 -8.37 -9.21
C LYS A 52 17.17 -9.32 -8.11
N TYR A 53 17.26 -8.91 -6.85
CA TYR A 53 16.73 -9.70 -5.73
C TYR A 53 15.22 -9.91 -5.86
N PHE A 54 14.47 -8.86 -6.14
CA PHE A 54 13.02 -8.94 -6.25
C PHE A 54 12.56 -9.69 -7.50
N GLU A 55 13.23 -9.53 -8.63
CA GLU A 55 12.96 -10.33 -9.83
C GLU A 55 13.17 -11.83 -9.57
N ASN A 56 14.24 -12.20 -8.88
CA ASN A 56 14.47 -13.58 -8.47
C ASN A 56 13.42 -14.08 -7.47
N TYR A 57 12.97 -13.22 -6.55
CA TYR A 57 11.92 -13.57 -5.58
C TYR A 57 10.58 -13.85 -6.27
N PHE A 58 10.16 -12.97 -7.17
CA PHE A 58 8.89 -13.11 -7.90
C PHE A 58 9.00 -14.06 -9.10
N LYS A 59 10.20 -14.35 -9.57
CA LYS A 59 10.49 -15.09 -10.81
C LYS A 59 9.88 -14.45 -12.06
N THR A 60 9.58 -13.16 -12.01
CA THR A 60 9.06 -12.35 -13.10
C THR A 60 9.36 -10.88 -12.85
N PRO A 61 9.63 -10.07 -13.88
CA PRO A 61 9.76 -8.63 -13.73
C PRO A 61 8.41 -7.90 -13.62
N GLU A 62 7.31 -8.56 -13.98
CA GLU A 62 5.99 -7.94 -14.14
C GLU A 62 5.48 -7.29 -12.85
N ILE A 63 5.66 -7.92 -11.69
CA ILE A 63 5.21 -7.37 -10.40
C ILE A 63 5.92 -6.06 -10.10
N ILE A 64 7.22 -5.97 -10.37
CA ILE A 64 8.02 -4.76 -10.16
C ILE A 64 7.60 -3.67 -11.14
N GLU A 65 7.40 -4.02 -12.40
CA GLU A 65 6.98 -3.08 -13.43
C GLU A 65 5.60 -2.49 -13.13
N ASN A 66 4.64 -3.32 -12.75
CA ASN A 66 3.31 -2.87 -12.36
C ASN A 66 3.35 -1.98 -11.12
N PHE A 67 4.12 -2.35 -10.10
CA PHE A 67 4.32 -1.53 -8.92
C PHE A 67 4.94 -0.17 -9.26
N THR A 68 5.93 -0.14 -10.13
CA THR A 68 6.59 1.10 -10.57
C THR A 68 5.61 2.01 -11.30
N LYS A 69 4.81 1.47 -12.23
CA LYS A 69 3.78 2.23 -12.95
C LYS A 69 2.73 2.80 -12.01
N GLN A 70 2.23 2.00 -11.07
CA GLN A 70 1.25 2.45 -10.07
C GLN A 70 1.82 3.56 -9.18
N SER A 71 3.08 3.43 -8.77
CA SER A 71 3.77 4.45 -7.97
C SER A 71 3.90 5.77 -8.73
N GLU A 72 4.18 5.72 -10.02
CA GLU A 72 4.25 6.91 -10.87
C GLU A 72 2.89 7.58 -11.06
N ILE A 73 1.80 6.82 -11.14
CA ILE A 73 0.44 7.36 -11.18
C ILE A 73 0.15 8.13 -9.89
N ILE A 74 0.46 7.56 -8.73
CA ILE A 74 0.27 8.21 -7.43
C ILE A 74 1.10 9.50 -7.31
N GLU A 75 2.35 9.49 -7.76
CA GLU A 75 3.23 10.66 -7.74
C GLU A 75 2.68 11.82 -8.58
N ARG A 76 1.96 11.51 -9.67
CA ARG A 76 1.33 12.50 -10.57
C ARG A 76 -0.09 12.91 -10.14
N ASP A 77 -0.74 12.14 -9.29
CA ASP A 77 -2.10 12.39 -8.85
C ASP A 77 -2.14 13.44 -7.74
N THR A 78 -2.17 14.71 -8.13
CA THR A 78 -2.24 15.84 -7.19
C THR A 78 -3.53 15.86 -6.38
N ASN A 79 -4.62 15.30 -6.90
CA ASN A 79 -5.92 15.23 -6.22
C ASN A 79 -6.08 13.97 -5.36
N LYS A 80 -5.12 13.08 -5.37
CA LYS A 80 -5.08 11.84 -4.56
C LYS A 80 -6.33 10.95 -4.71
N LYS A 81 -6.96 10.98 -5.88
CA LYS A 81 -8.19 10.23 -6.18
C LYS A 81 -7.92 8.83 -6.70
N GLU A 82 -6.78 8.64 -7.34
CA GLU A 82 -6.36 7.33 -7.82
C GLU A 82 -6.15 6.38 -6.63
N PHE A 83 -6.65 5.17 -6.75
CA PHE A 83 -6.59 4.18 -5.67
C PHE A 83 -7.27 4.58 -4.34
N GLY A 84 -8.06 5.65 -4.32
CA GLY A 84 -8.93 5.99 -3.21
C GLY A 84 -10.27 5.24 -3.31
N TYR A 85 -10.72 4.66 -2.21
CA TYR A 85 -11.94 3.86 -2.17
C TYR A 85 -13.06 4.61 -1.47
N SER A 86 -13.92 5.23 -2.28
CA SER A 86 -15.14 5.87 -1.78
C SER A 86 -16.17 4.81 -1.40
N ALA A 87 -16.89 5.04 -0.32
CA ALA A 87 -17.91 4.10 0.15
C ALA A 87 -19.01 4.84 0.93
N LYS A 88 -20.22 4.32 0.83
CA LYS A 88 -21.35 4.78 1.67
C LYS A 88 -21.25 4.16 3.06
N ALA A 89 -21.91 4.81 4.02
CA ALA A 89 -22.06 4.25 5.36
C ALA A 89 -22.66 2.83 5.30
N GLY A 90 -22.13 1.94 6.13
CA GLY A 90 -22.47 0.52 6.13
C GLY A 90 -21.68 -0.36 5.16
N SER A 91 -20.86 0.23 4.30
CA SER A 91 -19.94 -0.53 3.46
C SER A 91 -18.76 -1.07 4.26
N ALA A 92 -18.20 -2.17 3.80
CA ALA A 92 -16.98 -2.76 4.36
C ALA A 92 -15.92 -2.94 3.27
N ILE A 93 -14.66 -2.78 3.63
CA ILE A 93 -13.52 -3.13 2.79
C ILE A 93 -12.65 -4.15 3.52
N ILE A 94 -12.26 -5.17 2.82
CA ILE A 94 -11.34 -6.20 3.33
C ILE A 94 -10.06 -6.09 2.51
N PHE A 95 -8.93 -5.97 3.20
CA PHE A 95 -7.63 -5.82 2.55
C PHE A 95 -6.52 -6.45 3.39
N ASP A 96 -5.41 -6.76 2.74
CA ASP A 96 -4.20 -7.23 3.40
C ASP A 96 -3.37 -6.03 3.88
N GLU A 97 -3.18 -5.90 5.19
CA GLU A 97 -2.37 -4.81 5.77
C GLU A 97 -0.89 -4.86 5.39
N GLY A 98 -0.41 -5.98 4.86
CA GLY A 98 0.95 -6.06 4.30
C GLY A 98 1.13 -5.19 3.04
N GLY A 99 0.04 -4.74 2.43
CA GLY A 99 0.07 -3.84 1.28
C GLY A 99 0.26 -2.37 1.64
N ILE A 100 0.59 -1.59 0.64
CA ILE A 100 0.81 -0.15 0.78
C ILE A 100 -0.55 0.55 0.81
N HIS A 101 -0.83 1.20 1.92
CA HIS A 101 -2.11 1.87 2.14
C HIS A 101 -1.96 3.08 3.05
N LYS A 102 -2.94 3.96 2.98
CA LYS A 102 -3.06 5.08 3.91
C LYS A 102 -4.52 5.47 4.12
N GLY A 103 -4.84 6.01 5.29
CA GLY A 103 -6.06 6.75 5.53
C GLY A 103 -5.85 8.24 5.25
N SER A 104 -6.81 8.88 4.61
CA SER A 104 -6.82 10.32 4.44
C SER A 104 -7.54 10.99 5.63
N ARG A 105 -7.15 12.22 5.95
CA ARG A 105 -7.87 12.99 6.97
C ARG A 105 -9.19 13.50 6.40
N PRO A 106 -10.30 13.40 7.15
CA PRO A 106 -11.55 14.02 6.74
C PRO A 106 -11.39 15.55 6.75
N GLN A 107 -11.90 16.22 5.71
CA GLN A 107 -11.80 17.68 5.56
C GLN A 107 -13.14 18.37 5.81
N LYS A 108 -14.25 17.67 5.62
CA LYS A 108 -15.60 18.27 5.68
C LYS A 108 -16.39 17.84 6.88
N ASN A 109 -16.36 16.56 7.22
CA ASN A 109 -17.18 15.97 8.28
C ASN A 109 -16.36 14.99 9.10
N ASP A 110 -16.80 14.72 10.32
CA ASP A 110 -16.22 13.66 11.12
C ASP A 110 -16.40 12.30 10.45
N ARG A 111 -15.39 11.46 10.57
CA ARG A 111 -15.42 10.09 10.08
C ARG A 111 -15.41 9.12 11.25
N MET A 112 -16.35 8.20 11.24
CA MET A 112 -16.37 7.06 12.15
C MET A 112 -16.18 5.77 11.37
N VAL A 113 -15.18 4.98 11.75
CA VAL A 113 -14.81 3.70 11.11
C VAL A 113 -14.60 2.66 12.18
N LEU A 114 -15.21 1.49 12.01
CA LEU A 114 -14.89 0.30 12.77
C LEU A 114 -13.80 -0.48 12.05
N ARG A 115 -12.78 -0.88 12.78
CA ARG A 115 -11.68 -1.67 12.26
C ARG A 115 -11.62 -3.00 12.98
N TYR A 116 -11.63 -4.07 12.20
CA TYR A 116 -11.41 -5.43 12.69
C TYR A 116 -10.10 -5.97 12.12
N LEU A 117 -9.27 -6.50 12.98
CA LEU A 117 -8.02 -7.13 12.59
C LEU A 117 -8.17 -8.64 12.75
N TYR A 118 -7.96 -9.35 11.66
CA TYR A 118 -7.95 -10.81 11.63
C TYR A 118 -6.55 -11.33 11.42
N SER A 119 -6.12 -12.29 12.21
CA SER A 119 -4.86 -12.98 12.03
C SER A 119 -5.09 -14.48 12.09
N LYS A 120 -4.26 -15.24 11.35
CA LYS A 120 -4.26 -16.69 11.48
C LYS A 120 -3.61 -17.07 12.81
N LEU A 121 -4.33 -17.83 13.61
CA LEU A 121 -3.75 -18.45 14.80
C LEU A 121 -2.86 -19.64 14.35
N ASN A 122 -1.65 -19.64 14.82
CA ASN A 122 -0.71 -20.74 14.60
C ASN A 122 -0.83 -21.78 15.69
#